data_75e59dd80fc0417cc59cfc5fc6236a8a
#
_entry.id   75e59dd80fc0417cc59cfc5fc6236a8a
#
_cell.length_a   1.000
_cell.length_b   1.000
_cell.length_c   1.000
_cell.angle_alpha   90.00
_cell.angle_beta   90.00
_cell.angle_gamma   90.00
#
_symmetry.space_group_name_H-M   'P 1'
#
loop_
_entity.id
_entity.type
_entity.pdbx_description
1 polymer ?
#
loop_
_entity_poly.entity_id
_entity_poly.type
_entity_poly.pdbx_seq_one_letter_code
_entity_poly.pdbx_strand_id
1 'polypeptide(L)'
;SIFRGDKVAIVGPNGAGKTTLMRMMLGEISPDAGTLEPGYEAQMGYMPQDHAEIIGETEDTAHAWLWKWSEDIGEEQIRSLFGRLLFTKEQPFKKCKVLSGGETVRLLLARLMLLKPNVLLLDEPTNHLDLESIRSLTEALAHFEGTCIFITHDRQMVSHVADRIIEIDQGHIRE
;
A
#
# COMPACT_ATOMS: atom_id res chain seq x y z
N SER A 1 17.73 3.02 -11.23
CA SER A 1 16.95 1.76 -11.39
C SER A 1 16.57 1.22 -10.02
N ILE A 2 15.41 0.59 -9.90
CA ILE A 2 14.95 -0.13 -8.70
C ILE A 2 15.07 -1.62 -8.99
N PHE A 3 15.68 -2.36 -8.09
CA PHE A 3 15.93 -3.79 -8.24
C PHE A 3 14.99 -4.62 -7.35
N ARG A 4 14.93 -5.90 -7.65
CA ARG A 4 14.14 -6.85 -6.86
C ARG A 4 14.65 -6.89 -5.42
N GLY A 5 13.75 -6.71 -4.47
CA GLY A 5 14.03 -6.69 -3.03
C GLY A 5 14.33 -5.31 -2.46
N ASP A 6 14.56 -4.27 -3.30
CA ASP A 6 14.80 -2.91 -2.81
C ASP A 6 13.62 -2.40 -1.98
N LYS A 7 13.94 -1.69 -0.91
CA LYS A 7 13.00 -0.92 -0.09
C LYS A 7 13.28 0.57 -0.30
N VAL A 8 12.44 1.22 -1.09
CA VAL A 8 12.67 2.59 -1.55
C VAL A 8 11.66 3.53 -0.92
N ALA A 9 12.12 4.48 -0.12
CA ALA A 9 11.30 5.57 0.36
C ALA A 9 11.37 6.75 -0.62
N ILE A 10 10.21 7.29 -1.01
CA ILE A 10 10.11 8.53 -1.79
C ILE A 10 9.71 9.64 -0.83
N VAL A 11 10.58 10.64 -0.69
CA VAL A 11 10.37 11.78 0.19
C VAL A 11 10.37 13.09 -0.60
N GLY A 12 9.82 14.14 -0.01
CA GLY A 12 9.78 15.48 -0.62
C GLY A 12 8.55 16.26 -0.18
N PRO A 13 8.49 17.55 -0.47
CA PRO A 13 7.36 18.40 -0.10
C PRO A 13 6.06 17.97 -0.77
N ASN A 14 4.93 18.45 -0.22
CA ASN A 14 3.64 18.23 -0.85
C ASN A 14 3.60 18.91 -2.23
N GLY A 15 3.01 18.24 -3.22
CA GLY A 15 2.97 18.73 -4.60
C GLY A 15 4.27 18.52 -5.40
N ALA A 16 5.30 17.89 -4.85
CA ALA A 16 6.55 17.60 -5.56
C ALA A 16 6.43 16.56 -6.69
N GLY A 17 5.27 15.89 -6.81
CA GLY A 17 5.05 14.88 -7.85
C GLY A 17 5.25 13.44 -7.40
N LYS A 18 5.34 13.16 -6.10
CA LYS A 18 5.55 11.80 -5.56
C LYS A 18 4.47 10.82 -6.01
N THR A 19 3.19 11.15 -5.81
CA THR A 19 2.04 10.34 -6.27
C THR A 19 2.00 10.21 -7.78
N THR A 20 2.36 11.27 -8.51
CA THR A 20 2.45 11.23 -9.97
C THR A 20 3.50 10.20 -10.43
N LEU A 21 4.66 10.16 -9.78
CA LEU A 21 5.68 9.16 -10.07
C LEU A 21 5.16 7.74 -9.79
N MET A 22 4.42 7.52 -8.69
CA MET A 22 3.79 6.22 -8.43
C MET A 22 2.79 5.82 -9.51
N ARG A 23 1.95 6.75 -9.96
CA ARG A 23 0.99 6.49 -11.04
C ARG A 23 1.67 6.20 -12.38
N MET A 24 2.83 6.82 -12.64
CA MET A 24 3.67 6.45 -13.78
C MET A 24 4.20 5.02 -13.65
N MET A 25 4.65 4.61 -12.45
CA MET A 25 5.11 3.23 -12.20
C MET A 25 3.99 2.20 -12.42
N LEU A 26 2.73 2.57 -12.10
CA LEU A 26 1.55 1.74 -12.36
C LEU A 26 1.15 1.70 -13.85
N GLY A 27 1.74 2.56 -14.68
CA GLY A 27 1.37 2.69 -16.10
C GLY A 27 0.09 3.48 -16.33
N GLU A 28 -0.45 4.16 -15.31
CA GLU A 28 -1.65 5.01 -15.42
C GLU A 28 -1.36 6.33 -16.12
N ILE A 29 -0.14 6.82 -16.00
CA ILE A 29 0.34 8.07 -16.61
C ILE A 29 1.61 7.77 -17.40
N SER A 30 1.69 8.24 -18.64
CA SER A 30 2.92 8.14 -19.43
C SER A 30 3.90 9.26 -19.06
N PRO A 31 5.22 9.00 -18.98
CA PRO A 31 6.21 10.06 -18.80
C PRO A 31 6.28 10.97 -20.05
N ASP A 32 6.52 12.26 -19.85
CA ASP A 32 6.70 13.24 -20.96
C ASP A 32 7.97 12.95 -21.77
N ALA A 33 8.97 12.33 -21.15
CA ALA A 33 10.21 11.91 -21.81
C ALA A 33 10.79 10.69 -21.11
N GLY A 34 11.54 9.88 -21.85
CA GLY A 34 12.13 8.63 -21.34
C GLY A 34 11.16 7.48 -21.35
N THR A 35 11.56 6.37 -20.72
CA THR A 35 10.75 5.16 -20.60
C THR A 35 10.74 4.69 -19.14
N LEU A 36 9.61 4.17 -18.73
CA LEU A 36 9.44 3.49 -17.45
C LEU A 36 8.87 2.11 -17.77
N GLU A 37 9.68 1.08 -17.52
CA GLU A 37 9.33 -0.29 -17.84
C GLU A 37 9.30 -1.12 -16.54
N PRO A 38 8.17 -1.79 -16.24
CA PRO A 38 8.13 -2.74 -15.15
C PRO A 38 9.08 -3.91 -15.45
N GLY A 39 9.70 -4.44 -14.39
CA GLY A 39 10.54 -5.62 -14.50
C GLY A 39 9.77 -6.86 -14.93
N TYR A 40 10.47 -7.85 -15.41
CA TYR A 40 9.91 -9.16 -15.78
C TYR A 40 9.13 -9.76 -14.58
N GLU A 41 7.92 -10.25 -14.84
CA GLU A 41 7.01 -10.81 -13.83
C GLU A 41 6.68 -9.87 -12.64
N ALA A 42 6.81 -8.55 -12.79
CA ALA A 42 6.41 -7.62 -11.75
C ALA A 42 4.87 -7.64 -11.57
N GLN A 43 4.44 -8.09 -10.39
CA GLN A 43 3.04 -8.05 -9.96
C GLN A 43 2.90 -6.94 -8.92
N MET A 44 2.30 -5.83 -9.32
CA MET A 44 2.21 -4.64 -8.49
C MET A 44 0.95 -4.67 -7.63
N GLY A 45 1.15 -4.45 -6.32
CA GLY A 45 0.07 -4.15 -5.38
C GLY A 45 0.13 -2.67 -5.01
N TYR A 46 -0.97 -1.97 -5.17
CA TYR A 46 -1.04 -0.53 -4.91
C TYR A 46 -2.02 -0.19 -3.80
N MET A 47 -1.59 0.70 -2.93
CA MET A 47 -2.41 1.37 -1.93
C MET A 47 -2.31 2.88 -2.11
N PRO A 48 -3.34 3.55 -2.65
CA PRO A 48 -3.36 5.00 -2.85
C PRO A 48 -3.56 5.75 -1.54
N GLN A 49 -3.21 7.03 -1.55
CA GLN A 49 -3.49 7.94 -0.45
C GLN A 49 -5.01 8.14 -0.26
N ASP A 50 -5.76 8.28 -1.35
CA ASP A 50 -7.23 8.27 -1.30
C ASP A 50 -7.73 6.81 -1.43
N HIS A 51 -8.11 6.24 -0.31
CA HIS A 51 -8.57 4.86 -0.23
C HIS A 51 -9.87 4.60 -1.01
N ALA A 52 -10.66 5.65 -1.30
CA ALA A 52 -11.87 5.54 -2.10
C ALA A 52 -11.57 5.11 -3.54
N GLU A 53 -10.37 5.38 -4.07
CA GLU A 53 -9.94 4.92 -5.39
C GLU A 53 -10.02 3.38 -5.53
N ILE A 54 -9.77 2.64 -4.44
CA ILE A 54 -9.79 1.17 -4.44
C ILE A 54 -11.11 0.60 -3.90
N ILE A 55 -11.63 1.17 -2.79
CA ILE A 55 -12.85 0.66 -2.15
C ILE A 55 -14.08 1.01 -2.98
N GLY A 56 -14.09 2.19 -3.58
CA GLY A 56 -15.21 2.69 -4.35
C GLY A 56 -16.44 3.00 -3.50
N GLU A 57 -17.50 3.43 -4.16
CA GLU A 57 -18.82 3.57 -3.55
C GLU A 57 -19.51 2.21 -3.52
N THR A 58 -19.47 1.55 -2.35
CA THR A 58 -20.08 0.23 -2.17
C THR A 58 -20.92 0.15 -0.91
N GLU A 59 -22.00 -0.59 -0.98
CA GLU A 59 -22.82 -0.97 0.17
C GLU A 59 -22.35 -2.29 0.83
N ASP A 60 -21.32 -2.91 0.30
CA ASP A 60 -20.78 -4.15 0.85
C ASP A 60 -20.24 -3.97 2.27
N THR A 61 -20.28 -5.04 3.04
CA THR A 61 -19.50 -5.15 4.26
C THR A 61 -18.02 -5.34 3.91
N ALA A 62 -17.12 -5.03 4.85
CA ALA A 62 -15.69 -5.27 4.64
C ALA A 62 -15.39 -6.72 4.26
N HIS A 63 -16.10 -7.67 4.88
CA HIS A 63 -15.99 -9.10 4.55
C HIS A 63 -16.42 -9.38 3.12
N ALA A 64 -17.63 -8.93 2.71
CA ALA A 64 -18.14 -9.16 1.36
C ALA A 64 -17.27 -8.48 0.29
N TRP A 65 -16.74 -7.28 0.59
CA TRP A 65 -15.83 -6.58 -0.29
C TRP A 65 -14.51 -7.33 -0.46
N LEU A 66 -13.90 -7.81 0.64
CA LEU A 66 -12.66 -8.56 0.59
C LEU A 66 -12.83 -9.91 -0.12
N TRP A 67 -13.99 -10.55 0.07
CA TRP A 67 -14.33 -11.81 -0.57
C TRP A 67 -14.23 -11.76 -2.11
N LYS A 68 -14.54 -10.62 -2.73
CA LYS A 68 -14.44 -10.43 -4.18
C LYS A 68 -13.03 -10.58 -4.74
N TRP A 69 -12.01 -10.45 -3.88
CA TRP A 69 -10.60 -10.59 -4.24
C TRP A 69 -10.03 -11.98 -3.93
N SER A 70 -10.88 -12.89 -3.45
CA SER A 70 -10.48 -14.24 -3.01
C SER A 70 -10.84 -15.27 -4.07
N GLU A 71 -10.01 -15.42 -5.11
CA GLU A 71 -10.33 -16.34 -6.22
C GLU A 71 -10.27 -17.82 -5.79
N ASP A 72 -9.35 -18.21 -4.90
CA ASP A 72 -9.12 -19.64 -4.53
C ASP A 72 -8.97 -19.87 -3.02
N ILE A 73 -9.47 -18.99 -2.18
CA ILE A 73 -9.32 -19.13 -0.73
C ILE A 73 -10.67 -19.28 -0.03
N GLY A 74 -10.68 -20.11 1.03
CA GLY A 74 -11.89 -20.39 1.80
C GLY A 74 -12.21 -19.32 2.84
N GLU A 75 -13.44 -19.39 3.38
CA GLU A 75 -13.96 -18.52 4.44
C GLU A 75 -13.03 -18.45 5.66
N GLU A 76 -12.43 -19.58 6.05
CA GLU A 76 -11.52 -19.65 7.20
C GLU A 76 -10.27 -18.80 7.01
N GLN A 77 -9.73 -18.75 5.80
CA GLN A 77 -8.56 -17.95 5.48
C GLN A 77 -8.87 -16.45 5.48
N ILE A 78 -10.05 -16.06 4.98
CA ILE A 78 -10.53 -14.67 5.07
C ILE A 78 -10.67 -14.23 6.54
N ARG A 79 -11.29 -15.07 7.37
CA ARG A 79 -11.41 -14.79 8.82
C ARG A 79 -10.05 -14.71 9.50
N SER A 80 -9.11 -15.57 9.14
CA SER A 80 -7.74 -15.53 9.64
C SER A 80 -7.04 -14.21 9.28
N LEU A 81 -7.22 -13.71 8.05
CA LEU A 81 -6.69 -12.42 7.63
C LEU A 81 -7.23 -11.27 8.49
N PHE A 82 -8.54 -11.21 8.70
CA PHE A 82 -9.12 -10.20 9.58
C PHE A 82 -8.54 -10.27 11.01
N GLY A 83 -8.37 -11.47 11.55
CA GLY A 83 -7.75 -11.68 12.86
C GLY A 83 -6.30 -11.20 12.92
N ARG A 84 -5.49 -11.52 11.90
CA ARG A 84 -4.08 -11.08 11.79
C ARG A 84 -3.95 -9.57 11.68
N LEU A 85 -4.94 -8.89 11.12
CA LEU A 85 -5.00 -7.44 10.97
C LEU A 85 -5.77 -6.75 12.10
N LEU A 86 -5.95 -7.44 13.24
CA LEU A 86 -6.54 -6.92 14.46
C LEU A 86 -7.98 -6.38 14.29
N PHE A 87 -8.76 -6.94 13.37
CA PHE A 87 -10.19 -6.68 13.32
C PHE A 87 -10.90 -7.39 14.48
N THR A 88 -11.75 -6.65 15.18
CA THR A 88 -12.65 -7.27 16.17
C THR A 88 -13.74 -8.10 15.48
N LYS A 89 -14.43 -8.96 16.21
CA LYS A 89 -15.40 -9.91 15.64
C LYS A 89 -16.51 -9.26 14.80
N GLU A 90 -16.87 -8.01 15.10
CA GLU A 90 -17.99 -7.31 14.44
C GLU A 90 -17.53 -6.41 13.27
N GLN A 91 -16.28 -5.97 13.28
CA GLN A 91 -15.77 -5.02 12.28
C GLN A 91 -15.82 -5.54 10.83
N PRO A 92 -15.54 -6.82 10.53
CA PRO A 92 -15.69 -7.35 9.17
C PRO A 92 -17.11 -7.22 8.59
N PHE A 93 -18.12 -7.13 9.44
CA PHE A 93 -19.52 -7.02 9.02
C PHE A 93 -20.03 -5.58 8.95
N LYS A 94 -19.17 -4.59 9.26
CA LYS A 94 -19.47 -3.18 8.99
C LYS A 94 -19.46 -2.93 7.48
N LYS A 95 -20.33 -2.04 7.00
CA LYS A 95 -20.26 -1.55 5.62
C LYS A 95 -18.97 -0.78 5.40
N CYS A 96 -18.35 -0.92 4.23
CA CYS A 96 -17.10 -0.23 3.90
C CYS A 96 -17.18 1.29 4.12
N LYS A 97 -18.31 1.91 3.81
CA LYS A 97 -18.54 3.35 3.96
C LYS A 97 -18.55 3.87 5.40
N VAL A 98 -18.67 3.00 6.40
CA VAL A 98 -18.69 3.38 7.83
C VAL A 98 -17.43 2.93 8.57
N LEU A 99 -16.44 2.41 7.87
CA LEU A 99 -15.15 2.05 8.44
C LEU A 99 -14.40 3.33 8.87
N SER A 100 -13.69 3.25 9.99
CA SER A 100 -12.72 4.29 10.34
C SER A 100 -11.54 4.27 9.37
N GLY A 101 -10.75 5.35 9.31
CA GLY A 101 -9.56 5.41 8.46
C GLY A 101 -8.60 4.24 8.71
N GLY A 102 -8.34 3.90 9.98
CA GLY A 102 -7.50 2.75 10.32
C GLY A 102 -8.10 1.40 9.92
N GLU A 103 -9.42 1.20 10.08
CA GLU A 103 -10.11 0.00 9.59
C GLU A 103 -10.01 -0.12 8.07
N THR A 104 -10.13 1.01 7.37
CA THR A 104 -9.98 1.08 5.91
C THR A 104 -8.59 0.68 5.45
N VAL A 105 -7.53 1.24 6.05
CA VAL A 105 -6.14 0.87 5.73
C VAL A 105 -5.91 -0.63 5.96
N ARG A 106 -6.36 -1.16 7.09
CA ARG A 106 -6.22 -2.60 7.38
C ARG A 106 -6.98 -3.47 6.37
N LEU A 107 -8.15 -3.03 5.88
CA LEU A 107 -8.90 -3.73 4.83
C LEU A 107 -8.12 -3.74 3.51
N LEU A 108 -7.50 -2.63 3.13
CA LEU A 108 -6.64 -2.55 1.93
C LEU A 108 -5.39 -3.42 2.05
N LEU A 109 -4.78 -3.48 3.24
CA LEU A 109 -3.68 -4.41 3.51
C LEU A 109 -4.12 -5.87 3.40
N ALA A 110 -5.33 -6.22 3.89
CA ALA A 110 -5.89 -7.55 3.70
C ALA A 110 -5.99 -7.92 2.21
N ARG A 111 -6.48 -6.98 1.38
CA ARG A 111 -6.54 -7.17 -0.07
C ARG A 111 -5.16 -7.41 -0.67
N LEU A 112 -4.16 -6.62 -0.30
CA LEU A 112 -2.78 -6.81 -0.78
C LEU A 112 -2.22 -8.17 -0.37
N MET A 113 -2.51 -8.64 0.85
CA MET A 113 -2.11 -9.98 1.30
C MET A 113 -2.77 -11.10 0.48
N LEU A 114 -4.00 -10.90 -0.01
CA LEU A 114 -4.68 -11.85 -0.91
C LEU A 114 -4.05 -11.87 -2.29
N LEU A 115 -3.77 -10.71 -2.86
CA LEU A 115 -3.21 -10.56 -4.21
C LEU A 115 -1.75 -11.03 -4.30
N LYS A 116 -1.03 -11.13 -3.16
CA LYS A 116 0.36 -11.57 -3.06
C LYS A 116 1.30 -10.91 -4.08
N PRO A 117 1.29 -9.59 -4.22
CA PRO A 117 2.19 -8.91 -5.15
C PRO A 117 3.64 -9.12 -4.76
N ASN A 118 4.55 -9.05 -5.74
CA ASN A 118 5.99 -9.04 -5.50
C ASN A 118 6.59 -7.62 -5.51
N VAL A 119 5.78 -6.63 -5.89
CA VAL A 119 6.10 -5.20 -5.80
C VAL A 119 4.96 -4.47 -5.09
N LEU A 120 5.26 -3.80 -3.99
CA LEU A 120 4.32 -2.96 -3.26
C LEU A 120 4.57 -1.48 -3.57
N LEU A 121 3.52 -0.77 -3.93
CA LEU A 121 3.50 0.68 -4.08
C LEU A 121 2.53 1.24 -3.04
N LEU A 122 3.04 1.99 -2.06
CA LEU A 122 2.25 2.48 -0.93
C LEU A 122 2.35 4.00 -0.85
N ASP A 123 1.22 4.69 -1.00
CA ASP A 123 1.15 6.14 -0.91
C ASP A 123 0.58 6.56 0.45
N GLU A 124 1.44 7.09 1.34
CA GLU A 124 1.13 7.51 2.71
C GLU A 124 0.41 6.42 3.55
N PRO A 125 0.95 5.20 3.62
CA PRO A 125 0.27 4.05 4.24
C PRO A 125 0.08 4.19 5.75
N THR A 126 0.76 5.11 6.40
CA THR A 126 0.66 5.38 7.85
C THR A 126 -0.44 6.37 8.21
N ASN A 127 -1.02 7.06 7.23
CA ASN A 127 -2.10 8.00 7.48
C ASN A 127 -3.31 7.27 8.09
N HIS A 128 -3.91 7.90 9.10
CA HIS A 128 -5.08 7.38 9.84
C HIS A 128 -4.84 6.11 10.67
N LEU A 129 -3.61 5.62 10.78
CA LEU A 129 -3.25 4.52 11.67
C LEU A 129 -2.87 5.02 13.06
N ASP A 130 -3.21 4.25 14.09
CA ASP A 130 -2.67 4.42 15.43
C ASP A 130 -1.21 3.92 15.51
N LEU A 131 -0.51 4.27 16.58
CA LEU A 131 0.91 3.94 16.75
C LEU A 131 1.20 2.43 16.71
N GLU A 132 0.31 1.61 17.23
CA GLU A 132 0.47 0.15 17.23
C GLU A 132 0.35 -0.41 15.81
N SER A 133 -0.63 0.07 15.05
CA SER A 133 -0.82 -0.30 13.64
C SER A 133 0.33 0.17 12.77
N ILE A 134 0.89 1.38 13.00
CA ILE A 134 2.07 1.88 12.29
C ILE A 134 3.27 0.96 12.54
N ARG A 135 3.51 0.58 13.80
CA ARG A 135 4.62 -0.34 14.15
C ARG A 135 4.46 -1.69 13.47
N SER A 136 3.25 -2.27 13.53
CA SER A 136 2.96 -3.57 12.91
C SER A 136 3.14 -3.53 11.39
N LEU A 137 2.70 -2.45 10.74
CA LEU A 137 2.90 -2.25 9.31
C LEU A 137 4.39 -2.10 8.98
N THR A 138 5.11 -1.28 9.73
CA THR A 138 6.55 -1.04 9.55
C THR A 138 7.33 -2.36 9.64
N GLU A 139 7.04 -3.18 10.65
CA GLU A 139 7.66 -4.49 10.85
C GLU A 139 7.33 -5.45 9.69
N ALA A 140 6.07 -5.49 9.27
CA ALA A 140 5.65 -6.33 8.14
C ALA A 140 6.35 -5.94 6.83
N LEU A 141 6.53 -4.64 6.57
CA LEU A 141 7.24 -4.16 5.38
C LEU A 141 8.75 -4.42 5.44
N ALA A 142 9.36 -4.32 6.61
CA ALA A 142 10.78 -4.66 6.80
C ALA A 142 11.06 -6.14 6.47
N HIS A 143 10.12 -7.04 6.80
CA HIS A 143 10.24 -8.48 6.52
C HIS A 143 9.66 -8.91 5.17
N PHE A 144 9.07 -8.01 4.41
CA PHE A 144 8.55 -8.34 3.09
C PHE A 144 9.71 -8.67 2.12
N GLU A 145 9.70 -9.84 1.53
CA GLU A 145 10.79 -10.30 0.64
C GLU A 145 10.77 -9.66 -0.76
N GLY A 146 9.64 -9.04 -1.14
CA GLY A 146 9.50 -8.34 -2.42
C GLY A 146 10.06 -6.92 -2.41
N THR A 147 9.92 -6.24 -3.53
CA THR A 147 10.26 -4.82 -3.68
C THR A 147 9.16 -3.96 -3.05
N CYS A 148 9.54 -2.94 -2.28
CA CYS A 148 8.60 -2.01 -1.69
C CYS A 148 9.01 -0.57 -2.02
N ILE A 149 8.10 0.19 -2.62
CA ILE A 149 8.28 1.61 -2.90
C ILE A 149 7.17 2.33 -2.14
N PHE A 150 7.54 3.24 -1.26
CA PHE A 150 6.56 3.91 -0.42
C PHE A 150 6.83 5.39 -0.24
N ILE A 151 5.76 6.16 -0.21
CA ILE A 151 5.76 7.58 0.15
C ILE A 151 5.30 7.67 1.59
N THR A 152 6.04 8.36 2.44
CA THR A 152 5.62 8.65 3.81
C THR A 152 6.35 9.85 4.39
N HIS A 153 5.70 10.52 5.33
CA HIS A 153 6.32 11.54 6.18
C HIS A 153 6.80 10.98 7.52
N ASP A 154 6.55 9.69 7.79
CA ASP A 154 6.98 9.01 9.01
C ASP A 154 8.46 8.65 8.93
N ARG A 155 9.29 9.40 9.68
CA ARG A 155 10.74 9.18 9.73
C ARG A 155 11.12 7.83 10.35
N GLN A 156 10.33 7.30 11.26
CA GLN A 156 10.60 6.00 11.87
C GLN A 156 10.41 4.89 10.83
N MET A 157 9.33 4.95 10.06
CA MET A 157 9.10 4.01 8.97
C MET A 157 10.21 4.09 7.93
N VAL A 158 10.63 5.30 7.51
CA VAL A 158 11.75 5.46 6.56
C VAL A 158 13.02 4.83 7.12
N SER A 159 13.42 5.15 8.35
CA SER A 159 14.67 4.66 8.93
C SER A 159 14.68 3.14 9.20
N HIS A 160 13.51 2.52 9.37
CA HIS A 160 13.40 1.10 9.70
C HIS A 160 13.23 0.20 8.47
N VAL A 161 12.60 0.71 7.43
CA VAL A 161 12.22 -0.08 6.25
C VAL A 161 13.11 0.23 5.04
N ALA A 162 13.48 1.50 4.81
CA ALA A 162 14.13 1.89 3.56
C ALA A 162 15.61 1.54 3.52
N ASP A 163 16.03 0.87 2.45
CA ASP A 163 17.43 0.70 2.07
C ASP A 163 17.94 1.91 1.27
N ARG A 164 17.01 2.59 0.56
CA ARG A 164 17.30 3.70 -0.33
C ARG A 164 16.24 4.80 -0.17
N ILE A 165 16.67 6.04 -0.32
CA ILE A 165 15.78 7.19 -0.26
C ILE A 165 15.88 7.97 -1.56
N ILE A 166 14.76 8.24 -2.19
CA ILE A 166 14.62 9.10 -3.36
C ILE A 166 13.95 10.39 -2.90
N GLU A 167 14.66 11.49 -2.94
CA GLU A 167 14.12 12.81 -2.66
C GLU A 167 13.65 13.47 -3.96
N ILE A 168 12.41 13.94 -3.97
CA ILE A 168 11.86 14.74 -5.06
C ILE A 168 11.65 16.16 -4.55
N ASP A 169 12.39 17.11 -5.11
CA ASP A 169 12.28 18.52 -4.78
C ASP A 169 12.34 19.37 -6.05
N GLN A 170 11.34 20.25 -6.24
CA GLN A 170 11.21 21.16 -7.40
C GLN A 170 11.46 20.50 -8.77
N GLY A 171 10.96 19.28 -8.98
CA GLY A 171 11.13 18.52 -10.22
C GLY A 171 12.50 17.85 -10.38
N HIS A 172 13.36 17.94 -9.39
CA HIS A 172 14.64 17.23 -9.36
C HIS A 172 14.57 16.00 -8.47
N ILE A 173 15.21 14.92 -8.92
CA ILE A 173 15.34 13.67 -8.16
C ILE A 173 16.78 13.59 -7.63
N ARG A 174 16.91 13.34 -6.34
CA ARG A 174 18.17 13.03 -5.65
C ARG A 174 18.07 11.68 -4.97
N GLU A 175 19.14 10.95 -4.95
CA GLU A 175 19.30 9.65 -4.29
C GLU A 175 20.39 9.70 -3.23
#